data_6c27a5f5525012b46a96e6db1dee8970
#
_entry.id   6c27a5f5525012b46a96e6db1dee8970
#
_cell.length_a   1.000
_cell.length_b   1.000
_cell.length_c   1.000
_cell.angle_alpha   90.00
_cell.angle_beta   90.00
_cell.angle_gamma   90.00
#
_symmetry.space_group_name_H-M   'P 1'
#
loop_
_entity.id
_entity.type
_entity.pdbx_description
1 polymer ?
#
loop_
_entity_poly.entity_id
_entity_poly.type
_entity_poly.pdbx_seq_one_letter_code
_entity_poly.pdbx_strand_id
1 'polypeptide(L)'
;MSSNAARAATLVRALRATIEGDSSVIGELYTDDVIAWAPALSAASATELAAEFERRDDAFSDIELDVTPLDVGGDHACAEWTVSMTHSGKFALAGGVFIEPTGLRITINGVTVAEFRGDRICSFRQYWDEFAVLEQLGVLSDEGV
;
A
#
# COMPACT_ATOMS: atom_id res chain seq x y z
N MET A 1 -6.93 22.99 12.48
CA MET A 1 -6.74 22.97 11.01
C MET A 1 -5.46 22.25 10.68
N SER A 2 -5.52 21.24 9.84
CA SER A 2 -4.31 20.50 9.47
C SER A 2 -3.44 21.30 8.52
N SER A 3 -2.14 21.29 8.76
CA SER A 3 -1.14 21.85 7.86
C SER A 3 -0.72 20.79 6.82
N ASN A 4 -0.07 21.22 5.75
CA ASN A 4 0.50 20.32 4.77
C ASN A 4 1.50 19.36 5.42
N ALA A 5 2.31 19.84 6.37
CA ALA A 5 3.26 19.01 7.10
C ALA A 5 2.55 17.94 7.95
N ALA A 6 1.45 18.30 8.61
CA ALA A 6 0.69 17.34 9.42
C ALA A 6 0.03 16.28 8.54
N ARG A 7 -0.49 16.67 7.38
CA ARG A 7 -1.10 15.74 6.42
C ARG A 7 -0.06 14.82 5.82
N ALA A 8 1.11 15.33 5.50
CA ALA A 8 2.22 14.52 5.01
C ALA A 8 2.62 13.47 6.06
N ALA A 9 2.72 13.86 7.32
CA ALA A 9 3.05 12.94 8.41
C ALA A 9 1.98 11.86 8.58
N THR A 10 0.70 12.24 8.46
CA THR A 10 -0.40 11.27 8.51
C THR A 10 -0.32 10.29 7.36
N LEU A 11 0.00 10.76 6.15
CA LEU A 11 0.15 9.88 5.00
C LEU A 11 1.30 8.90 5.19
N VAL A 12 2.44 9.34 5.73
CA VAL A 12 3.57 8.44 6.02
C VAL A 12 3.14 7.35 7.00
N ARG A 13 2.42 7.71 8.05
CA ARG A 13 1.89 6.73 9.00
C ARG A 13 0.94 5.74 8.33
N ALA A 14 0.09 6.23 7.44
CA ALA A 14 -0.85 5.38 6.70
C ALA A 14 -0.13 4.39 5.80
N LEU A 15 0.94 4.82 5.13
CA LEU A 15 1.74 3.94 4.28
C LEU A 15 2.43 2.86 5.10
N ARG A 16 3.00 3.21 6.26
CA ARG A 16 3.62 2.22 7.14
C ARG A 16 2.60 1.22 7.67
N ALA A 17 1.43 1.71 8.08
CA ALA A 17 0.35 0.84 8.57
C ALA A 17 -0.12 -0.13 7.49
N THR A 18 -0.19 0.33 6.24
CA THR A 18 -0.56 -0.52 5.10
C THR A 18 0.45 -1.64 4.91
N ILE A 19 1.72 -1.32 4.94
CA ILE A 19 2.80 -2.30 4.78
C ILE A 19 2.80 -3.31 5.93
N GLU A 20 2.58 -2.85 7.15
CA GLU A 20 2.58 -3.69 8.35
C GLU A 20 1.27 -4.44 8.56
N GLY A 21 0.20 -4.03 7.87
CA GLY A 21 -1.13 -4.59 8.09
C GLY A 21 -1.72 -4.21 9.44
N ASP A 22 -1.36 -3.05 9.97
CA ASP A 22 -1.80 -2.61 11.29
C ASP A 22 -3.18 -1.96 11.21
N SER A 23 -4.21 -2.75 11.45
CA SER A 23 -5.60 -2.28 11.41
C SER A 23 -5.97 -1.42 12.63
N SER A 24 -5.16 -1.45 13.69
CA SER A 24 -5.48 -0.74 14.95
C SER A 24 -5.49 0.78 14.80
N VAL A 25 -4.78 1.33 13.81
CA VAL A 25 -4.67 2.77 13.61
C VAL A 25 -5.65 3.33 12.57
N ILE A 26 -6.44 2.48 11.94
CA ILE A 26 -7.33 2.92 10.85
C ILE A 26 -8.31 3.99 11.31
N GLY A 27 -8.95 3.80 12.46
CA GLY A 27 -9.91 4.78 12.98
C GLY A 27 -9.30 6.13 13.30
N GLU A 28 -8.00 6.17 13.54
CA GLU A 28 -7.29 7.42 13.81
C GLU A 28 -6.89 8.13 12.50
N LEU A 29 -6.52 7.37 11.48
CA LEU A 29 -5.95 7.92 10.25
C LEU A 29 -6.99 8.18 9.16
N TYR A 30 -8.08 7.45 9.15
CA TYR A 30 -9.07 7.45 8.07
C TYR A 30 -10.46 7.84 8.55
N THR A 31 -11.24 8.42 7.65
CA THR A 31 -12.66 8.64 7.93
C THR A 31 -13.43 7.32 7.82
N ASP A 32 -14.61 7.25 8.46
CA ASP A 32 -15.42 6.04 8.43
C ASP A 32 -15.84 5.64 7.01
N ASP A 33 -16.03 6.64 6.14
CA ASP A 33 -16.49 6.46 4.76
C ASP A 33 -15.35 6.50 3.74
N VAL A 34 -14.13 6.25 4.16
CA VAL A 34 -12.96 6.30 3.28
C VAL A 34 -13.14 5.40 2.06
N ILE A 35 -12.70 5.89 0.91
CA ILE A 35 -12.56 5.10 -0.30
C ILE A 35 -11.07 4.83 -0.50
N ALA A 36 -10.68 3.57 -0.51
CA ALA A 36 -9.29 3.17 -0.68
C ALA A 36 -9.16 2.26 -1.89
N TRP A 37 -8.13 2.50 -2.68
CA TRP A 37 -7.85 1.70 -3.88
C TRP A 37 -6.35 1.54 -4.08
N ALA A 38 -5.96 0.34 -4.44
CA ALA A 38 -4.61 -0.02 -4.90
C ALA A 38 -4.77 -1.19 -5.87
N PRO A 39 -3.74 -1.56 -6.63
CA PRO A 39 -3.86 -2.71 -7.53
C PRO A 39 -4.37 -3.99 -6.89
N ALA A 40 -4.10 -4.19 -5.60
CA ALA A 40 -4.51 -5.40 -4.89
C ALA A 40 -5.45 -5.13 -3.72
N LEU A 41 -6.04 -3.92 -3.65
CA LEU A 41 -6.87 -3.54 -2.51
C LEU A 41 -8.02 -2.65 -2.97
N SER A 42 -9.21 -2.88 -2.43
CA SER A 42 -10.36 -2.01 -2.66
C SER A 42 -11.22 -2.01 -1.40
N ALA A 43 -11.55 -0.83 -0.90
CA ALA A 43 -12.39 -0.68 0.28
C ALA A 43 -13.23 0.59 0.16
N ALA A 44 -14.49 0.52 0.59
CA ALA A 44 -15.42 1.64 0.54
C ALA A 44 -15.82 2.12 1.94
N SER A 45 -15.09 1.69 2.97
CA SER A 45 -15.29 2.14 4.35
C SER A 45 -14.05 1.78 5.17
N ALA A 46 -13.93 2.41 6.34
CA ALA A 46 -12.86 2.06 7.28
C ALA A 46 -12.96 0.60 7.74
N THR A 47 -14.18 0.10 7.91
CA THR A 47 -14.40 -1.29 8.29
C THR A 47 -13.91 -2.26 7.22
N GLU A 48 -14.19 -1.98 5.95
CA GLU A 48 -13.69 -2.79 4.84
C GLU A 48 -12.17 -2.71 4.73
N LEU A 49 -11.60 -1.52 4.95
CA LEU A 49 -10.16 -1.34 4.91
C LEU A 49 -9.47 -2.14 6.01
N ALA A 50 -10.03 -2.13 7.22
CA ALA A 50 -9.51 -2.94 8.33
C ALA A 50 -9.53 -4.43 7.98
N ALA A 51 -10.61 -4.89 7.37
CA ALA A 51 -10.73 -6.29 6.93
C ALA A 51 -9.67 -6.65 5.89
N GLU A 52 -9.36 -5.72 4.97
CA GLU A 52 -8.30 -5.93 3.99
C GLU A 52 -6.93 -6.06 4.66
N PHE A 53 -6.65 -5.22 5.66
CA PHE A 53 -5.39 -5.30 6.41
C PHE A 53 -5.26 -6.63 7.16
N GLU A 54 -6.36 -7.11 7.72
CA GLU A 54 -6.37 -8.35 8.50
C GLU A 54 -6.27 -9.61 7.62
N ARG A 55 -6.67 -9.51 6.35
CA ARG A 55 -6.61 -10.63 5.41
C ARG A 55 -5.28 -10.72 4.66
N ARG A 56 -4.40 -9.73 4.81
CA ARG A 56 -3.15 -9.78 4.08
C ARG A 56 -2.37 -11.02 4.49
N ASP A 57 -1.74 -11.66 3.51
CA ASP A 57 -0.88 -12.81 3.77
C ASP A 57 0.54 -12.33 4.15
N ASP A 58 1.34 -13.24 4.71
CA ASP A 58 2.72 -12.95 5.10
C ASP A 58 3.68 -13.32 3.96
N ALA A 59 3.34 -12.88 2.75
CA ALA A 59 4.12 -13.21 1.56
C ALA A 59 5.53 -12.61 1.58
N PHE A 60 5.69 -11.48 2.26
CA PHE A 60 6.94 -10.73 2.23
C PHE A 60 7.45 -10.43 3.63
N SER A 61 8.78 -10.39 3.75
CA SER A 61 9.49 -10.10 4.99
C SER A 61 10.67 -9.17 4.72
N ASP A 62 11.38 -8.76 5.78
CA ASP A 62 12.51 -7.85 5.70
C ASP A 62 12.16 -6.60 4.89
N ILE A 63 11.05 -5.98 5.24
CA ILE A 63 10.47 -4.87 4.49
C ILE A 63 11.17 -3.57 4.85
N GLU A 64 11.68 -2.88 3.82
CA GLU A 64 12.24 -1.54 3.96
C GLU A 64 11.39 -0.58 3.13
N LEU A 65 10.89 0.46 3.77
CA LEU A 65 10.03 1.46 3.12
C LEU A 65 10.68 2.83 3.20
N ASP A 66 10.93 3.44 2.04
CA ASP A 66 11.37 4.83 1.93
C ASP A 66 10.22 5.65 1.36
N VAL A 67 9.87 6.73 2.04
CA VAL A 67 8.76 7.60 1.64
C VAL A 67 9.28 9.02 1.45
N THR A 68 8.96 9.61 0.31
CA THR A 68 9.28 11.00 0.02
C THR A 68 7.96 11.75 -0.18
N PRO A 69 7.50 12.51 0.81
CA PRO A 69 6.31 13.33 0.65
C PRO A 69 6.54 14.43 -0.40
N LEU A 70 5.51 14.68 -1.21
CA LEU A 70 5.53 15.74 -2.21
C LEU A 70 4.60 16.86 -1.76
N ASP A 71 5.00 18.09 -1.99
CA ASP A 71 4.22 19.26 -1.60
C ASP A 71 3.17 19.55 -2.68
N VAL A 72 1.93 19.19 -2.40
CA VAL A 72 0.82 19.38 -3.34
C VAL A 72 -0.23 20.38 -2.83
N GLY A 73 -0.27 20.63 -1.53
CA GLY A 73 -1.18 21.62 -0.94
C GLY A 73 -2.65 21.25 -0.97
N GLY A 74 -3.49 22.17 -0.50
CA GLY A 74 -4.93 21.95 -0.43
C GLY A 74 -5.30 20.82 0.51
N ASP A 75 -6.36 20.10 0.17
CA ASP A 75 -6.84 18.97 0.96
C ASP A 75 -6.19 17.64 0.55
N HIS A 76 -5.09 17.72 -0.16
CA HIS A 76 -4.39 16.55 -0.68
C HIS A 76 -3.04 16.36 0.00
N ALA A 77 -2.59 15.12 0.03
CA ALA A 77 -1.20 14.78 0.31
C ALA A 77 -0.78 13.72 -0.71
N CYS A 78 0.47 13.78 -1.09
CA CYS A 78 1.02 12.85 -2.07
C CYS A 78 2.41 12.42 -1.61
N ALA A 79 2.77 11.18 -1.89
CA ALA A 79 4.11 10.69 -1.58
C ALA A 79 4.55 9.70 -2.63
N GLU A 80 5.81 9.80 -3.02
CA GLU A 80 6.47 8.74 -3.74
C GLU A 80 7.12 7.81 -2.73
N TRP A 81 7.15 6.52 -3.03
CA TRP A 81 7.75 5.58 -2.11
C TRP A 81 8.44 4.45 -2.86
N THR A 82 9.40 3.87 -2.18
CA THR A 82 10.08 2.66 -2.63
C THR A 82 10.01 1.66 -1.49
N VAL A 83 9.57 0.45 -1.80
CA VAL A 83 9.58 -0.65 -0.84
C VAL A 83 10.43 -1.77 -1.37
N SER A 84 11.33 -2.27 -0.53
CA SER A 84 12.13 -3.46 -0.82
C SER A 84 11.75 -4.53 0.18
N MET A 85 11.58 -5.77 -0.28
CA MET A 85 11.11 -6.85 0.57
C MET A 85 11.51 -8.20 0.00
N THR A 86 11.55 -9.21 0.86
CA THR A 86 11.91 -10.57 0.49
C THR A 86 10.66 -11.42 0.37
N HIS A 87 10.53 -12.15 -0.75
CA HIS A 87 9.41 -13.06 -0.96
C HIS A 87 9.66 -14.35 -0.19
N SER A 88 9.12 -14.45 1.01
CA SER A 88 9.37 -15.55 1.95
C SER A 88 8.14 -16.39 2.26
N GLY A 89 6.97 -16.00 1.80
CA GLY A 89 5.72 -16.73 2.00
C GLY A 89 4.93 -16.85 0.70
N LYS A 90 3.83 -17.59 0.74
CA LYS A 90 2.96 -17.72 -0.43
C LYS A 90 2.35 -16.38 -0.79
N PHE A 91 2.45 -16.02 -2.05
CA PHE A 91 1.85 -14.78 -2.57
C PHE A 91 0.60 -15.12 -3.37
N ALA A 92 -0.54 -14.67 -2.89
CA ALA A 92 -1.82 -14.91 -3.54
C ALA A 92 -2.04 -13.94 -4.69
N LEU A 93 -2.43 -14.48 -5.84
CA LEU A 93 -2.82 -13.71 -7.01
C LEU A 93 -4.31 -13.84 -7.22
N ALA A 94 -4.87 -13.04 -8.12
CA ALA A 94 -6.26 -13.15 -8.52
C ALA A 94 -6.56 -14.55 -9.06
N GLY A 95 -7.79 -15.04 -8.87
CA GLY A 95 -8.20 -16.32 -9.37
C GLY A 95 -7.75 -17.53 -8.55
N GLY A 96 -7.26 -17.29 -7.34
CA GLY A 96 -6.88 -18.38 -6.43
C GLY A 96 -5.52 -19.01 -6.73
N VAL A 97 -4.73 -18.37 -7.57
CA VAL A 97 -3.38 -18.82 -7.89
C VAL A 97 -2.41 -18.31 -6.84
N PHE A 98 -1.45 -19.14 -6.45
CA PHE A 98 -0.42 -18.76 -5.49
C PHE A 98 0.97 -18.91 -6.11
N ILE A 99 1.88 -18.01 -5.72
CA ILE A 99 3.30 -18.14 -6.03
C ILE A 99 3.99 -18.63 -4.77
N GLU A 100 4.66 -19.78 -4.88
CA GLU A 100 5.43 -20.32 -3.76
C GLU A 100 6.62 -19.40 -3.44
N PRO A 101 7.09 -19.39 -2.18
CA PRO A 101 8.21 -18.54 -1.79
C PRO A 101 9.43 -18.73 -2.68
N THR A 102 9.92 -17.64 -3.25
CA THR A 102 11.10 -17.65 -4.13
C THR A 102 12.39 -17.32 -3.39
N GLY A 103 12.29 -16.68 -2.22
CA GLY A 103 13.45 -16.15 -1.50
C GLY A 103 14.07 -14.92 -2.16
N LEU A 104 13.49 -14.43 -3.24
CA LEU A 104 14.02 -13.28 -3.98
C LEU A 104 13.67 -11.98 -3.27
N ARG A 105 14.60 -11.02 -3.36
CA ARG A 105 14.35 -9.67 -2.88
C ARG A 105 13.87 -8.83 -4.06
N ILE A 106 12.75 -8.16 -3.85
CA ILE A 106 12.14 -7.31 -4.90
C ILE A 106 12.06 -5.88 -4.41
N THR A 107 12.00 -4.95 -5.36
CA THR A 107 11.85 -3.52 -5.10
C THR A 107 10.72 -2.98 -5.95
N ILE A 108 9.81 -2.26 -5.32
CA ILE A 108 8.65 -1.67 -5.98
C ILE A 108 8.67 -0.17 -5.72
N ASN A 109 8.46 0.61 -6.78
CA ASN A 109 8.27 2.05 -6.69
C ASN A 109 6.81 2.36 -6.90
N GLY A 110 6.30 3.31 -6.15
CA GLY A 110 4.90 3.71 -6.29
C GLY A 110 4.66 5.13 -5.85
N VAL A 111 3.42 5.54 -6.00
CA VAL A 111 2.94 6.84 -5.55
C VAL A 111 1.58 6.65 -4.89
N THR A 112 1.35 7.41 -3.83
CA THR A 112 0.07 7.43 -3.14
C THR A 112 -0.48 8.84 -3.12
N VAL A 113 -1.75 8.98 -3.47
CA VAL A 113 -2.48 10.24 -3.43
C VAL A 113 -3.59 10.11 -2.40
N ALA A 114 -3.60 10.98 -1.41
CA ALA A 114 -4.60 10.99 -0.37
C ALA A 114 -5.37 12.31 -0.40
N GLU A 115 -6.67 12.23 -0.15
CA GLU A 115 -7.50 13.40 0.10
C GLU A 115 -7.91 13.37 1.55
N PHE A 116 -7.98 14.54 2.16
CA PHE A 116 -8.28 14.70 3.58
C PHE A 116 -9.60 15.41 3.80
N ARG A 117 -10.29 14.97 4.85
CA ARG A 117 -11.40 15.69 5.43
C ARG A 117 -10.98 16.00 6.88
N GLY A 118 -10.59 17.26 7.12
CA GLY A 118 -9.95 17.61 8.38
C GLY A 118 -8.60 16.91 8.51
N ASP A 119 -8.41 16.16 9.57
CA ASP A 119 -7.16 15.49 9.90
C ASP A 119 -7.09 14.05 9.41
N ARG A 120 -8.16 13.54 8.81
CA ARG A 120 -8.26 12.14 8.41
C ARG A 120 -8.36 11.99 6.91
N ILE A 121 -7.85 10.87 6.43
CA ILE A 121 -7.87 10.53 5.00
C ILE A 121 -9.26 10.03 4.63
N CYS A 122 -9.88 10.66 3.64
CA CYS A 122 -11.17 10.22 3.11
C CYS A 122 -11.06 9.56 1.74
N SER A 123 -9.91 9.69 1.08
CA SER A 123 -9.64 8.98 -0.17
C SER A 123 -8.16 8.60 -0.19
N PHE A 124 -7.86 7.36 -0.54
CA PHE A 124 -6.51 6.83 -0.53
C PHE A 124 -6.33 6.01 -1.79
N ARG A 125 -5.47 6.46 -2.69
CA ARG A 125 -5.22 5.79 -3.95
C ARG A 125 -3.74 5.53 -4.10
N GLN A 126 -3.38 4.26 -4.35
CA GLN A 126 -2.00 3.86 -4.58
C GLN A 126 -1.82 3.37 -6.00
N TYR A 127 -0.71 3.74 -6.60
CA TYR A 127 -0.36 3.34 -7.96
C TYR A 127 1.03 2.71 -7.94
N TRP A 128 1.13 1.47 -8.39
CA TRP A 128 2.39 0.77 -8.57
C TRP A 128 2.21 -0.28 -9.66
N ASP A 129 3.32 -0.75 -10.18
CA ASP A 129 3.30 -1.67 -11.32
C ASP A 129 3.34 -3.12 -10.83
N GLU A 130 2.18 -3.78 -10.86
CA GLU A 130 2.07 -5.18 -10.45
C GLU A 130 2.83 -6.11 -11.41
N PHE A 131 2.91 -5.73 -12.70
CA PHE A 131 3.69 -6.49 -13.67
C PHE A 131 5.17 -6.54 -13.27
N ALA A 132 5.71 -5.43 -12.80
CA ALA A 132 7.10 -5.37 -12.32
C ALA A 132 7.34 -6.31 -11.14
N VAL A 133 6.36 -6.48 -10.26
CA VAL A 133 6.44 -7.44 -9.16
C VAL A 133 6.58 -8.86 -9.70
N LEU A 134 5.70 -9.23 -10.61
CA LEU A 134 5.70 -10.57 -11.21
C LEU A 134 6.97 -10.84 -11.99
N GLU A 135 7.47 -9.83 -12.70
CA GLU A 135 8.71 -9.93 -13.46
C GLU A 135 9.90 -10.21 -12.54
N GLN A 136 10.00 -9.46 -11.44
CA GLN A 136 11.09 -9.63 -10.47
C GLN A 136 11.03 -10.98 -9.76
N LEU A 137 9.83 -11.53 -9.57
CA LEU A 137 9.66 -12.85 -8.99
C LEU A 137 9.93 -13.99 -9.97
N GLY A 138 10.17 -13.66 -11.23
CA GLY A 138 10.46 -14.66 -12.25
C GLY A 138 9.24 -15.43 -12.72
N VAL A 139 8.04 -14.93 -12.46
CA VAL A 139 6.79 -15.60 -12.83
C VAL A 139 6.44 -15.37 -14.29
N LEU A 140 6.90 -14.26 -14.85
CA LEU A 140 6.69 -13.91 -16.25
C LEU A 140 7.92 -14.35 -17.03
N SER A 141 7.86 -15.53 -17.58
CA SER A 141 8.95 -16.13 -18.33
C SER A 141 8.81 -15.83 -19.81
N ASP A 142 9.92 -15.55 -20.48
CA ASP A 142 9.94 -15.38 -21.93
C ASP A 142 9.54 -16.67 -22.67
N GLU A 143 9.69 -17.79 -22.03
CA GLU A 143 9.33 -19.09 -22.60
C GLU A 143 7.84 -19.28 -22.77
N GLY A 144 7.03 -18.52 -22.03
CA GLY A 144 5.59 -18.58 -22.11
C GLY A 144 4.99 -17.71 -23.21
N VAL A 145 5.81 -17.04 -23.94
CA VAL A 145 5.39 -16.06 -24.93
C VAL A 145 5.38 -16.66 -26.31
#